data_02816d820bf9206040f60dc00b451874
#
_entry.id   02816d820bf9206040f60dc00b451874
#
_cell.length_a   1.000
_cell.length_b   1.000
_cell.length_c   1.000
_cell.angle_alpha   90.00
_cell.angle_beta   90.00
_cell.angle_gamma   90.00
#
_symmetry.space_group_name_H-M   'P 1'
#
loop_
_entity.id
_entity.type
_entity.pdbx_description
1 polymer ?
#
loop_
_entity_poly.entity_id
_entity_poly.type
_entity_poly.pdbx_seq_one_letter_code
_entity_poly.pdbx_strand_id
1 'polypeptide(L)'
;MRRMDIAVVGGGPAGAICALTLARGGVPVGLVHWDGYAPDGVELVSGHARRMIEQFCPDFFQRVSGVEIHETISLWGTPEPVTFNAMFNPWGAGVALERSILDHGLRDLARAAGVSIALDTKVVSAERKDGNWQLLVREGNAGTHLLSARFLIVATGRVAASIAGCPPVAESPQIALMTQLSAESDINSPQGHTLYLEAVDNGWWYALPTPDGGYFTVFCTDRDEVKKRRTTLREFLIQEMRRTHLLGPLLSSAAGNSRISGRTAGARGFGGAAGDGWIAVGDAACAPDPLSGMGIELAIQSARLGADAVLEVMEGRSASVKFAEYEDEIRKGASRSGQTAAYHYGRL
;
A
#
# COMPACT_ATOMS: atom_id res chain seq x y z
N MET A 1 -30.43 -10.62 6.22
CA MET A 1 -29.47 -9.50 6.32
C MET A 1 -28.51 -9.81 7.48
N ARG A 2 -27.22 -10.00 7.22
CA ARG A 2 -26.21 -10.16 8.30
C ARG A 2 -25.96 -8.77 8.90
N ARG A 3 -26.06 -8.65 10.22
CA ARG A 3 -25.78 -7.42 10.96
C ARG A 3 -24.44 -7.53 11.65
N MET A 4 -23.62 -6.49 11.56
CA MET A 4 -22.35 -6.32 12.24
C MET A 4 -22.28 -4.90 12.84
N ASP A 5 -21.45 -4.66 13.83
CA ASP A 5 -21.29 -3.31 14.35
C ASP A 5 -20.42 -2.47 13.40
N ILE A 6 -19.37 -3.05 12.86
CA ILE A 6 -18.46 -2.37 11.94
C ILE A 6 -18.24 -3.20 10.68
N ALA A 7 -18.37 -2.57 9.52
CA ALA A 7 -17.97 -3.13 8.24
C ALA A 7 -16.68 -2.47 7.75
N VAL A 8 -15.65 -3.28 7.50
CA VAL A 8 -14.41 -2.84 6.84
C VAL A 8 -14.46 -3.27 5.39
N VAL A 9 -14.32 -2.34 4.47
CA VAL A 9 -14.32 -2.60 3.02
C VAL A 9 -12.91 -2.44 2.47
N GLY A 10 -12.30 -3.55 2.08
CA GLY A 10 -10.91 -3.66 1.64
C GLY A 10 -10.03 -4.39 2.65
N GLY A 11 -9.37 -5.46 2.19
CA GLY A 11 -8.54 -6.35 3.02
C GLY A 11 -7.04 -6.22 2.77
N GLY A 12 -6.58 -5.07 2.28
CA GLY A 12 -5.16 -4.72 2.24
C GLY A 12 -4.62 -4.33 3.63
N PRO A 13 -3.37 -3.86 3.74
CA PRO A 13 -2.72 -3.60 5.03
C PRO A 13 -3.52 -2.69 5.96
N ALA A 14 -4.05 -1.58 5.46
CA ALA A 14 -4.84 -0.67 6.26
C ALA A 14 -6.13 -1.32 6.79
N GLY A 15 -6.89 -1.99 5.92
CA GLY A 15 -8.15 -2.62 6.33
C GLY A 15 -7.95 -3.79 7.27
N ALA A 16 -6.96 -4.64 7.03
CA ALA A 16 -6.64 -5.78 7.90
C ALA A 16 -6.19 -5.31 9.30
N ILE A 17 -5.29 -4.32 9.39
CA ILE A 17 -4.83 -3.76 10.67
C ILE A 17 -5.96 -3.01 11.40
N CYS A 18 -6.79 -2.24 10.68
CA CYS A 18 -7.93 -1.57 11.28
C CYS A 18 -8.93 -2.59 11.86
N ALA A 19 -9.29 -3.61 11.09
CA ALA A 19 -10.18 -4.68 11.55
C ALA A 19 -9.61 -5.45 12.75
N LEU A 20 -8.31 -5.77 12.73
CA LEU A 20 -7.59 -6.40 13.84
C LEU A 20 -7.63 -5.54 15.11
N THR A 21 -7.37 -4.24 14.99
CA THR A 21 -7.37 -3.31 16.13
C THR A 21 -8.76 -3.19 16.74
N LEU A 22 -9.79 -3.03 15.92
CA LEU A 22 -11.20 -2.97 16.36
C LEU A 22 -11.64 -4.28 17.06
N ALA A 23 -11.29 -5.43 16.49
CA ALA A 23 -11.62 -6.73 17.10
C ALA A 23 -10.92 -6.93 18.44
N ARG A 24 -9.67 -6.50 18.58
CA ARG A 24 -8.95 -6.50 19.87
C ARG A 24 -9.58 -5.54 20.89
N GLY A 25 -10.24 -4.48 20.43
CA GLY A 25 -11.10 -3.60 21.23
C GLY A 25 -12.45 -4.22 21.60
N GLY A 26 -12.70 -5.48 21.27
CA GLY A 26 -13.90 -6.22 21.67
C GLY A 26 -15.14 -5.97 20.81
N VAL A 27 -14.98 -5.31 19.65
CA VAL A 27 -16.11 -4.98 18.75
C VAL A 27 -16.27 -6.05 17.67
N PRO A 28 -17.50 -6.51 17.37
CA PRO A 28 -17.78 -7.40 16.23
C PRO A 28 -17.51 -6.71 14.90
N VAL A 29 -16.52 -7.22 14.16
CA VAL A 29 -16.07 -6.66 12.88
C VAL A 29 -16.28 -7.64 11.74
N GLY A 30 -16.86 -7.14 10.64
CA GLY A 30 -16.85 -7.84 9.35
C GLY A 30 -15.94 -7.13 8.36
N LEU A 31 -15.06 -7.88 7.71
CA LEU A 31 -14.20 -7.40 6.64
C LEU A 31 -14.64 -7.99 5.31
N VAL A 32 -14.88 -7.14 4.34
CA VAL A 32 -15.26 -7.52 2.96
C VAL A 32 -14.10 -7.21 2.03
N HIS A 33 -13.64 -8.20 1.28
CA HIS A 33 -12.52 -8.07 0.36
C HIS A 33 -12.80 -8.69 -1.00
N TRP A 34 -12.38 -8.00 -2.05
CA TRP A 34 -12.47 -8.46 -3.42
C TRP A 34 -11.08 -8.47 -4.06
N ASP A 35 -10.63 -9.66 -4.46
CA ASP A 35 -9.29 -9.89 -5.01
C ASP A 35 -9.10 -9.38 -6.45
N GLY A 36 -10.16 -8.94 -7.14
CA GLY A 36 -10.08 -8.48 -8.53
C GLY A 36 -9.20 -7.24 -8.80
N TYR A 37 -8.73 -6.59 -7.73
CA TYR A 37 -7.71 -5.52 -7.77
C TYR A 37 -6.54 -5.81 -6.84
N ALA A 38 -6.31 -7.08 -6.52
CA ALA A 38 -5.16 -7.44 -5.69
C ALA A 38 -3.87 -6.89 -6.31
N PRO A 39 -3.05 -6.17 -5.54
CA PRO A 39 -1.77 -5.69 -6.05
C PRO A 39 -0.82 -6.87 -6.25
N ASP A 40 -0.38 -7.06 -7.51
CA ASP A 40 0.73 -7.97 -7.81
C ASP A 40 2.06 -7.27 -7.55
N GLY A 41 3.09 -8.04 -7.25
CA GLY A 41 4.45 -7.58 -7.15
C GLY A 41 5.01 -7.57 -5.75
N VAL A 42 6.26 -7.15 -5.65
CA VAL A 42 7.01 -7.09 -4.40
C VAL A 42 6.89 -5.69 -3.80
N GLU A 43 6.66 -5.64 -2.50
CA GLU A 43 6.57 -4.41 -1.73
C GLU A 43 7.73 -4.35 -0.73
N LEU A 44 8.27 -3.15 -0.51
CA LEU A 44 9.20 -2.89 0.58
C LEU A 44 8.42 -2.51 1.84
N VAL A 45 8.48 -3.35 2.84
CA VAL A 45 8.10 -2.99 4.21
C VAL A 45 9.32 -2.39 4.89
N SER A 46 9.32 -1.08 5.12
CA SER A 46 10.42 -0.38 5.78
C SER A 46 10.69 -0.94 7.19
N GLY A 47 11.89 -0.73 7.74
CA GLY A 47 12.19 -1.17 9.11
C GLY A 47 11.20 -0.62 10.14
N HIS A 48 10.71 0.62 9.98
CA HIS A 48 9.70 1.20 10.85
C HIS A 48 8.32 0.51 10.69
N ALA A 49 7.84 0.33 9.46
CA ALA A 49 6.61 -0.39 9.20
C ALA A 49 6.66 -1.84 9.69
N ARG A 50 7.84 -2.51 9.54
CA ARG A 50 8.10 -3.82 10.12
C ARG A 50 7.85 -3.83 11.63
N ARG A 51 8.45 -2.88 12.37
CA ARG A 51 8.25 -2.77 13.82
C ARG A 51 6.78 -2.53 14.20
N MET A 52 6.06 -1.76 13.41
CA MET A 52 4.63 -1.54 13.64
C MET A 52 3.81 -2.83 13.49
N ILE A 53 4.13 -3.68 12.50
CA ILE A 53 3.47 -4.99 12.31
C ILE A 53 3.86 -5.94 13.44
N GLU A 54 5.13 -5.98 13.84
CA GLU A 54 5.64 -6.82 14.93
C GLU A 54 4.99 -6.50 16.29
N GLN A 55 4.43 -5.30 16.51
CA GLN A 55 3.60 -5.01 17.70
C GLN A 55 2.31 -5.84 17.75
N PHE A 56 1.79 -6.25 16.59
CA PHE A 56 0.63 -7.14 16.51
C PHE A 56 1.01 -8.62 16.54
N CYS A 57 2.14 -8.97 15.93
CA CYS A 57 2.64 -10.33 15.84
C CYS A 57 4.18 -10.31 15.79
N PRO A 58 4.90 -10.52 16.90
CA PRO A 58 6.35 -10.37 16.99
C PRO A 58 7.15 -11.24 16.01
N ASP A 59 6.63 -12.40 15.65
CA ASP A 59 7.24 -13.37 14.75
C ASP A 59 6.63 -13.34 13.32
N PHE A 60 5.90 -12.28 12.95
CA PHE A 60 5.23 -12.19 11.64
C PHE A 60 6.20 -12.42 10.49
N PHE A 61 7.32 -11.70 10.45
CA PHE A 61 8.30 -11.79 9.36
C PHE A 61 9.17 -13.06 9.42
N GLN A 62 9.10 -13.85 10.48
CA GLN A 62 9.70 -15.18 10.54
C GLN A 62 8.80 -16.25 9.90
N ARG A 63 7.50 -15.97 9.80
CA ARG A 63 6.49 -16.89 9.24
C ARG A 63 6.22 -16.67 7.76
N VAL A 64 6.63 -15.53 7.22
CA VAL A 64 6.39 -15.17 5.82
C VAL A 64 7.70 -15.17 5.03
N SER A 65 7.61 -15.57 3.76
CA SER A 65 8.76 -15.52 2.87
C SER A 65 9.01 -14.09 2.41
N GLY A 66 10.19 -13.57 2.68
CA GLY A 66 10.63 -12.24 2.25
C GLY A 66 12.15 -12.15 2.26
N VAL A 67 12.69 -11.11 1.65
CA VAL A 67 14.13 -10.81 1.59
C VAL A 67 14.42 -9.60 2.46
N GLU A 68 15.29 -9.74 3.47
CA GLU A 68 15.74 -8.58 4.25
C GLU A 68 16.60 -7.66 3.40
N ILE A 69 16.34 -6.36 3.47
CA ILE A 69 17.09 -5.34 2.73
C ILE A 69 18.13 -4.72 3.66
N HIS A 70 19.38 -5.09 3.42
CA HIS A 70 20.50 -4.63 4.23
C HIS A 70 21.12 -3.34 3.69
N GLU A 71 20.96 -3.09 2.38
CA GLU A 71 21.53 -1.91 1.73
C GLU A 71 20.53 -1.28 0.76
N THR A 72 20.66 0.03 0.60
CA THR A 72 20.06 0.78 -0.49
C THR A 72 21.18 1.48 -1.24
N ILE A 73 21.31 1.20 -2.54
CA ILE A 73 22.22 1.91 -3.43
C ILE A 73 21.38 2.87 -4.27
N SER A 74 21.67 4.15 -4.13
CA SER A 74 20.92 5.24 -4.78
C SER A 74 21.82 6.07 -5.67
N LEU A 75 21.40 6.26 -6.91
CA LEU A 75 21.98 7.25 -7.84
C LEU A 75 20.92 8.32 -8.09
N TRP A 76 21.00 9.42 -7.32
CA TRP A 76 19.95 10.42 -7.26
C TRP A 76 20.52 11.84 -7.14
N GLY A 77 20.61 12.54 -8.27
CA GLY A 77 21.13 13.92 -8.33
C GLY A 77 22.61 14.03 -7.93
N THR A 78 23.35 12.94 -7.99
CA THR A 78 24.79 12.87 -7.70
C THR A 78 25.51 12.11 -8.82
N PRO A 79 26.79 12.43 -9.13
CA PRO A 79 27.54 11.73 -10.18
C PRO A 79 27.91 10.28 -9.77
N GLU A 80 27.96 10.01 -8.47
CA GLU A 80 28.36 8.71 -7.92
C GLU A 80 27.23 8.12 -7.07
N PRO A 81 27.05 6.78 -7.08
CA PRO A 81 26.09 6.12 -6.23
C PRO A 81 26.38 6.34 -4.74
N VAL A 82 25.31 6.49 -3.96
CA VAL A 82 25.37 6.59 -2.50
C VAL A 82 24.77 5.32 -1.89
N THR A 83 25.53 4.70 -0.97
CA THR A 83 25.09 3.49 -0.27
C THR A 83 24.60 3.83 1.14
N PHE A 84 23.39 3.38 1.46
CA PHE A 84 22.82 3.44 2.80
C PHE A 84 22.72 2.02 3.37
N ASN A 85 23.42 1.77 4.49
CA ASN A 85 23.35 0.48 5.14
C ASN A 85 22.31 0.48 6.26
N ALA A 86 21.50 -0.57 6.32
CA ALA A 86 20.40 -0.70 7.28
C ALA A 86 20.90 -0.78 8.75
N MET A 87 22.17 -1.12 9.00
CA MET A 87 22.74 -1.10 10.34
C MET A 87 22.73 0.29 11.01
N PHE A 88 22.70 1.37 10.18
CA PHE A 88 22.58 2.74 10.66
C PHE A 88 21.13 3.24 10.73
N ASN A 89 20.16 2.41 10.33
CA ASN A 89 18.76 2.74 10.47
C ASN A 89 18.28 2.38 11.88
N PRO A 90 17.76 3.34 12.68
CA PRO A 90 17.28 3.06 14.04
C PRO A 90 16.17 2.01 14.11
N TRP A 91 15.48 1.79 12.99
CA TRP A 91 14.41 0.80 12.87
C TRP A 91 14.88 -0.55 12.30
N GLY A 92 16.17 -0.66 11.92
CA GLY A 92 16.76 -1.86 11.32
C GLY A 92 16.40 -2.06 9.86
N ALA A 93 16.64 -3.28 9.38
CA ALA A 93 16.40 -3.68 8.00
C ALA A 93 14.90 -3.71 7.65
N GLY A 94 14.57 -3.26 6.44
CA GLY A 94 13.28 -3.51 5.81
C GLY A 94 13.19 -4.94 5.27
N VAL A 95 12.01 -5.32 4.78
CA VAL A 95 11.77 -6.62 4.14
C VAL A 95 11.05 -6.40 2.82
N ALA A 96 11.63 -6.93 1.74
CA ALA A 96 10.97 -7.04 0.44
C ALA A 96 10.20 -8.37 0.41
N LEU A 97 8.90 -8.32 0.15
CA LEU A 97 8.07 -9.50 0.06
C LEU A 97 6.91 -9.29 -0.91
N GLU A 98 6.37 -10.40 -1.43
CA GLU A 98 5.20 -10.31 -2.29
C GLU A 98 4.03 -9.67 -1.55
N ARG A 99 3.35 -8.77 -2.23
CA ARG A 99 2.19 -8.06 -1.68
C ARG A 99 1.08 -9.01 -1.26
N SER A 100 0.88 -10.08 -2.02
CA SER A 100 -0.07 -11.14 -1.69
C SER A 100 0.24 -11.79 -0.35
N ILE A 101 1.51 -12.08 -0.07
CA ILE A 101 1.97 -12.69 1.20
C ILE A 101 1.71 -11.74 2.38
N LEU A 102 2.05 -10.45 2.23
CA LEU A 102 1.79 -9.44 3.25
C LEU A 102 0.29 -9.33 3.55
N ASP A 103 -0.52 -9.15 2.50
CA ASP A 103 -1.95 -8.93 2.65
C ASP A 103 -2.67 -10.16 3.24
N HIS A 104 -2.30 -11.38 2.84
CA HIS A 104 -2.82 -12.61 3.42
C HIS A 104 -2.44 -12.76 4.88
N GLY A 105 -1.15 -12.59 5.22
CA GLY A 105 -0.67 -12.68 6.59
C GLY A 105 -1.37 -11.71 7.54
N LEU A 106 -1.59 -10.46 7.12
CA LEU A 106 -2.32 -9.47 7.92
C LEU A 106 -3.81 -9.83 8.06
N ARG A 107 -4.46 -10.35 7.03
CA ARG A 107 -5.84 -10.84 7.13
C ARG A 107 -5.95 -12.05 8.04
N ASP A 108 -4.97 -12.94 8.05
CA ASP A 108 -4.95 -14.10 8.96
C ASP A 108 -4.81 -13.67 10.41
N LEU A 109 -4.01 -12.63 10.71
CA LEU A 109 -3.98 -12.04 12.05
C LEU A 109 -5.34 -11.47 12.47
N ALA A 110 -6.02 -10.76 11.54
CA ALA A 110 -7.36 -10.24 11.81
C ALA A 110 -8.37 -11.37 12.04
N ARG A 111 -8.33 -12.44 11.26
CA ARG A 111 -9.18 -13.62 11.43
C ARG A 111 -8.94 -14.32 12.78
N ALA A 112 -7.67 -14.46 13.17
CA ALA A 112 -7.30 -15.04 14.48
C ALA A 112 -7.80 -14.19 15.66
N ALA A 113 -7.99 -12.88 15.47
CA ALA A 113 -8.59 -11.99 16.46
C ALA A 113 -10.13 -11.98 16.45
N GLY A 114 -10.77 -12.80 15.61
CA GLY A 114 -12.23 -12.95 15.57
C GLY A 114 -12.94 -12.12 14.49
N VAL A 115 -12.19 -11.47 13.57
CA VAL A 115 -12.80 -10.76 12.44
C VAL A 115 -13.46 -11.75 11.48
N SER A 116 -14.74 -11.50 11.15
CA SER A 116 -15.45 -12.25 10.11
C SER A 116 -15.03 -11.73 8.73
N ILE A 117 -14.30 -12.53 7.94
CA ILE A 117 -13.75 -12.10 6.64
C ILE A 117 -14.51 -12.76 5.50
N ALA A 118 -15.11 -11.96 4.63
CA ALA A 118 -15.72 -12.36 3.36
C ALA A 118 -14.75 -12.04 2.21
N LEU A 119 -14.11 -13.07 1.67
CA LEU A 119 -13.23 -12.98 0.49
C LEU A 119 -14.06 -13.09 -0.80
N ASP A 120 -13.47 -12.74 -1.93
CA ASP A 120 -14.11 -12.70 -3.25
C ASP A 120 -15.48 -11.99 -3.24
N THR A 121 -15.57 -10.97 -2.39
CA THR A 121 -16.82 -10.25 -2.14
C THR A 121 -16.64 -8.77 -2.46
N LYS A 122 -17.36 -8.30 -3.50
CA LYS A 122 -17.31 -6.92 -3.97
C LYS A 122 -18.46 -6.11 -3.39
N VAL A 123 -18.17 -4.97 -2.77
CA VAL A 123 -19.20 -3.97 -2.44
C VAL A 123 -19.60 -3.26 -3.73
N VAL A 124 -20.89 -3.33 -4.07
CA VAL A 124 -21.49 -2.72 -5.28
C VAL A 124 -21.98 -1.31 -4.97
N SER A 125 -22.62 -1.13 -3.83
CA SER A 125 -23.05 0.17 -3.32
C SER A 125 -23.06 0.18 -1.80
N ALA A 126 -22.96 1.36 -1.21
CA ALA A 126 -23.13 1.58 0.21
C ALA A 126 -23.98 2.83 0.41
N GLU A 127 -25.01 2.72 1.22
CA GLU A 127 -25.96 3.80 1.53
C GLU A 127 -26.19 3.85 3.04
N ARG A 128 -26.31 5.07 3.59
CA ARG A 128 -26.68 5.26 4.97
C ARG A 128 -28.19 5.42 5.09
N LYS A 129 -28.81 4.53 5.85
CA LYS A 129 -30.25 4.53 6.07
C LYS A 129 -30.58 4.20 7.52
N ASP A 130 -31.44 5.00 8.13
CA ASP A 130 -31.90 4.84 9.52
C ASP A 130 -30.71 4.69 10.52
N GLY A 131 -29.67 5.52 10.33
CA GLY A 131 -28.47 5.51 11.18
C GLY A 131 -27.51 4.36 10.96
N ASN A 132 -27.78 3.44 10.03
CA ASN A 132 -26.92 2.31 9.69
C ASN A 132 -26.48 2.37 8.23
N TRP A 133 -25.32 1.81 7.94
CA TRP A 133 -24.86 1.55 6.58
C TRP A 133 -25.50 0.28 6.05
N GLN A 134 -26.02 0.35 4.82
CA GLN A 134 -26.49 -0.79 4.04
C GLN A 134 -25.55 -0.97 2.86
N LEU A 135 -24.85 -2.11 2.83
CA LEU A 135 -23.91 -2.45 1.76
C LEU A 135 -24.55 -3.54 0.89
N LEU A 136 -24.75 -3.24 -0.37
CA LEU A 136 -25.06 -4.26 -1.37
C LEU A 136 -23.73 -4.92 -1.77
N VAL A 137 -23.59 -6.19 -1.49
CA VAL A 137 -22.39 -6.96 -1.83
C VAL A 137 -22.71 -8.03 -2.84
N ARG A 138 -21.73 -8.34 -3.69
CA ARG A 138 -21.75 -9.47 -4.63
C ARG A 138 -20.64 -10.44 -4.27
N GLU A 139 -20.99 -11.66 -3.91
CA GLU A 139 -20.09 -12.72 -3.50
C GLU A 139 -19.87 -13.69 -4.67
N GLY A 140 -18.71 -13.60 -5.34
CA GLY A 140 -18.38 -14.44 -6.49
C GLY A 140 -19.54 -14.66 -7.46
N ASN A 141 -19.93 -15.92 -7.65
CA ASN A 141 -21.10 -16.31 -8.44
C ASN A 141 -22.39 -16.52 -7.60
N ALA A 142 -22.34 -16.32 -6.28
CA ALA A 142 -23.47 -16.61 -5.39
C ALA A 142 -24.58 -15.53 -5.40
N GLY A 143 -24.39 -14.46 -6.17
CA GLY A 143 -25.36 -13.38 -6.30
C GLY A 143 -25.11 -12.19 -5.35
N THR A 144 -26.14 -11.36 -5.18
CA THR A 144 -26.06 -10.16 -4.36
C THR A 144 -26.88 -10.30 -3.08
N HIS A 145 -26.36 -9.77 -1.97
CA HIS A 145 -27.09 -9.70 -0.72
C HIS A 145 -26.74 -8.42 0.05
N LEU A 146 -27.53 -8.11 1.09
CA LEU A 146 -27.34 -6.92 1.91
C LEU A 146 -26.63 -7.26 3.22
N LEU A 147 -25.61 -6.46 3.54
CA LEU A 147 -24.99 -6.38 4.87
C LEU A 147 -25.41 -5.08 5.54
N SER A 148 -25.50 -5.05 6.86
CA SER A 148 -25.79 -3.83 7.63
C SER A 148 -24.75 -3.63 8.71
N ALA A 149 -24.28 -2.38 8.86
CA ALA A 149 -23.31 -2.00 9.88
C ALA A 149 -23.61 -0.61 10.46
N ARG A 150 -23.25 -0.37 11.72
CA ARG A 150 -23.34 0.97 12.35
C ARG A 150 -22.26 1.91 11.82
N PHE A 151 -21.04 1.38 11.67
CA PHE A 151 -19.89 2.11 11.14
C PHE A 151 -19.34 1.44 9.88
N LEU A 152 -18.87 2.28 8.97
CA LEU A 152 -18.21 1.86 7.75
C LEU A 152 -16.75 2.33 7.76
N ILE A 153 -15.81 1.40 7.59
CA ILE A 153 -14.40 1.69 7.36
C ILE A 153 -14.10 1.49 5.88
N VAL A 154 -13.70 2.57 5.20
CA VAL A 154 -13.32 2.55 3.79
C VAL A 154 -11.81 2.33 3.68
N ALA A 155 -11.40 1.13 3.29
CA ALA A 155 -10.01 0.70 3.17
C ALA A 155 -9.69 0.18 1.75
N THR A 156 -10.38 0.73 0.74
CA THR A 156 -10.36 0.26 -0.65
C THR A 156 -9.16 0.77 -1.46
N GLY A 157 -8.17 1.35 -0.79
CA GLY A 157 -7.01 1.91 -1.46
C GLY A 157 -7.40 3.08 -2.37
N ARG A 158 -6.78 3.18 -3.53
CA ARG A 158 -7.00 4.29 -4.48
C ARG A 158 -8.37 4.28 -5.16
N VAL A 159 -9.16 3.22 -5.00
CA VAL A 159 -10.51 3.06 -5.61
C VAL A 159 -11.63 3.64 -4.73
N ALA A 160 -11.30 4.36 -3.67
CA ALA A 160 -12.24 4.81 -2.63
C ALA A 160 -13.39 5.74 -3.08
N ALA A 161 -13.27 6.42 -4.20
CA ALA A 161 -14.14 7.54 -4.59
C ALA A 161 -15.63 7.23 -4.75
N SER A 162 -16.04 5.96 -4.79
CA SER A 162 -17.44 5.57 -5.01
C SER A 162 -18.17 5.04 -3.76
N ILE A 163 -17.46 4.87 -2.65
CA ILE A 163 -18.02 4.33 -1.41
C ILE A 163 -18.06 5.45 -0.36
N ALA A 164 -19.17 5.57 0.35
CA ALA A 164 -19.40 6.54 1.43
C ALA A 164 -19.33 8.03 1.06
N GLY A 165 -19.42 8.38 -0.23
CA GLY A 165 -19.41 9.79 -0.65
C GLY A 165 -18.07 10.51 -0.43
N CYS A 166 -16.96 9.77 -0.37
CA CYS A 166 -15.62 10.36 -0.33
C CYS A 166 -15.46 11.29 -1.54
N PRO A 167 -15.14 12.58 -1.36
CA PRO A 167 -14.97 13.48 -2.47
C PRO A 167 -13.80 13.05 -3.37
N PRO A 168 -13.93 13.19 -4.69
CA PRO A 168 -12.82 12.96 -5.59
C PRO A 168 -11.71 13.98 -5.30
N VAL A 169 -10.48 13.52 -5.22
CA VAL A 169 -9.30 14.35 -4.96
C VAL A 169 -8.37 14.30 -6.16
N ALA A 170 -7.73 15.42 -6.45
CA ALA A 170 -6.73 15.47 -7.50
C ALA A 170 -5.60 14.46 -7.22
N GLU A 171 -5.23 13.72 -8.25
CA GLU A 171 -4.13 12.76 -8.23
C GLU A 171 -3.06 13.24 -9.21
N SER A 172 -1.80 13.15 -8.81
CA SER A 172 -0.66 13.41 -9.70
C SER A 172 -0.71 12.45 -10.90
N PRO A 173 -0.32 12.88 -12.12
CA PRO A 173 -0.41 12.04 -13.32
C PRO A 173 0.62 10.90 -13.36
N GLN A 174 1.34 10.66 -12.28
CA GLN A 174 2.38 9.65 -12.18
C GLN A 174 1.80 8.23 -12.25
N ILE A 175 2.50 7.38 -12.98
CA ILE A 175 2.23 5.93 -13.06
C ILE A 175 3.47 5.13 -12.71
N ALA A 176 3.26 3.92 -12.18
CA ALA A 176 4.28 2.92 -11.96
C ALA A 176 4.10 1.79 -12.98
N LEU A 177 5.15 1.50 -13.73
CA LEU A 177 5.24 0.36 -14.64
C LEU A 177 6.13 -0.69 -13.99
N MET A 178 5.62 -1.90 -13.85
CA MET A 178 6.24 -2.95 -13.04
C MET A 178 6.55 -4.16 -13.91
N THR A 179 7.71 -4.77 -13.67
CA THR A 179 8.08 -6.06 -14.28
C THR A 179 9.03 -6.82 -13.37
N GLN A 180 9.01 -8.14 -13.47
CA GLN A 180 9.97 -9.00 -12.79
C GLN A 180 11.08 -9.36 -13.76
N LEU A 181 12.32 -9.27 -13.30
CA LEU A 181 13.51 -9.72 -14.01
C LEU A 181 14.00 -11.01 -13.35
N SER A 182 14.15 -12.05 -14.14
CA SER A 182 14.89 -13.23 -13.71
C SER A 182 16.38 -12.88 -13.75
N ALA A 183 17.08 -13.00 -12.66
CA ALA A 183 18.52 -12.85 -12.61
C ALA A 183 19.11 -14.19 -12.14
N GLU A 184 20.27 -14.56 -12.67
CA GLU A 184 21.08 -15.63 -12.11
C GLU A 184 21.93 -15.09 -10.92
N SER A 185 21.36 -14.21 -10.11
CA SER A 185 22.05 -13.70 -8.94
C SER A 185 21.95 -14.71 -7.81
N ASP A 186 23.12 -15.01 -7.20
CA ASP A 186 23.12 -15.76 -5.95
C ASP A 186 22.42 -14.93 -4.86
N ILE A 187 21.28 -15.42 -4.37
CA ILE A 187 20.52 -14.77 -3.29
C ILE A 187 21.35 -14.58 -2.01
N ASN A 188 22.42 -15.38 -1.85
CA ASN A 188 23.34 -15.25 -0.73
C ASN A 188 24.43 -14.19 -0.98
N SER A 189 24.48 -13.59 -2.18
CA SER A 189 25.38 -12.49 -2.46
C SER A 189 24.88 -11.18 -1.82
N PRO A 190 25.73 -10.19 -1.54
CA PRO A 190 25.30 -8.87 -1.05
C PRO A 190 24.23 -8.22 -1.94
N GLN A 191 24.28 -8.44 -3.25
CA GLN A 191 23.29 -7.94 -4.20
C GLN A 191 21.90 -8.52 -3.95
N GLY A 192 21.79 -9.76 -3.45
CA GLY A 192 20.53 -10.39 -3.06
C GLY A 192 19.79 -9.70 -1.91
N HIS A 193 20.40 -8.70 -1.26
CA HIS A 193 19.84 -7.96 -0.13
C HIS A 193 19.85 -6.44 -0.35
N THR A 194 19.95 -6.00 -1.61
CA THR A 194 20.12 -4.59 -1.98
C THR A 194 18.88 -4.05 -2.71
N LEU A 195 18.36 -2.94 -2.23
CA LEU A 195 17.44 -2.08 -2.97
C LEU A 195 18.26 -1.14 -3.85
N TYR A 196 17.95 -1.11 -5.14
CA TYR A 196 18.50 -0.12 -6.08
C TYR A 196 17.47 0.98 -6.32
N LEU A 197 17.92 2.23 -6.34
CA LEU A 197 17.12 3.42 -6.61
C LEU A 197 17.88 4.33 -7.57
N GLU A 198 17.30 4.67 -8.71
CA GLU A 198 17.96 5.51 -9.71
C GLU A 198 17.00 6.47 -10.38
N ALA A 199 17.38 7.75 -10.40
CA ALA A 199 16.68 8.80 -11.13
C ALA A 199 17.17 8.87 -12.58
N VAL A 200 16.25 9.10 -13.50
CA VAL A 200 16.50 9.34 -14.93
C VAL A 200 15.69 10.54 -15.41
N ASP A 201 15.98 11.09 -16.59
CA ASP A 201 15.35 12.31 -17.12
C ASP A 201 13.81 12.28 -17.10
N ASN A 202 13.22 11.10 -17.36
CA ASN A 202 11.77 10.95 -17.53
C ASN A 202 11.09 10.25 -16.33
N GLY A 203 11.78 10.11 -15.18
CA GLY A 203 11.23 9.42 -14.02
C GLY A 203 12.31 8.82 -13.14
N TRP A 204 11.96 7.73 -12.46
CA TRP A 204 12.88 7.06 -11.58
C TRP A 204 12.55 5.57 -11.46
N TRP A 205 13.58 4.81 -11.18
CA TRP A 205 13.52 3.36 -11.03
C TRP A 205 13.80 2.92 -9.61
N TYR A 206 13.16 1.83 -9.21
CA TYR A 206 13.67 1.03 -8.11
C TYR A 206 13.61 -0.46 -8.46
N ALA A 207 14.49 -1.24 -7.85
CA ALA A 207 14.54 -2.68 -7.98
C ALA A 207 14.70 -3.32 -6.59
N LEU A 208 13.78 -4.24 -6.29
CA LEU A 208 13.76 -5.03 -5.06
C LEU A 208 14.14 -6.47 -5.38
N PRO A 209 15.04 -7.10 -4.60
CA PRO A 209 15.33 -8.51 -4.78
C PRO A 209 14.09 -9.36 -4.46
N THR A 210 13.98 -10.48 -5.16
CA THR A 210 12.92 -11.46 -4.96
C THR A 210 13.49 -12.77 -4.38
N PRO A 211 12.68 -13.56 -3.65
CA PRO A 211 13.18 -14.80 -3.03
C PRO A 211 13.70 -15.85 -4.01
N ASP A 212 13.35 -15.75 -5.29
CA ASP A 212 13.84 -16.60 -6.38
C ASP A 212 15.16 -16.13 -7.01
N GLY A 213 15.81 -15.12 -6.42
CA GLY A 213 17.09 -14.58 -6.89
C GLY A 213 16.98 -13.55 -8.01
N GLY A 214 15.76 -13.17 -8.40
CA GLY A 214 15.51 -12.13 -9.39
C GLY A 214 15.33 -10.74 -8.77
N TYR A 215 14.81 -9.83 -9.59
CA TYR A 215 14.45 -8.48 -9.16
C TYR A 215 13.04 -8.11 -9.61
N PHE A 216 12.27 -7.55 -8.71
CA PHE A 216 11.05 -6.83 -9.05
C PHE A 216 11.39 -5.37 -9.29
N THR A 217 11.17 -4.90 -10.52
CA THR A 217 11.55 -3.55 -10.95
C THR A 217 10.33 -2.69 -11.20
N VAL A 218 10.42 -1.43 -10.81
CA VAL A 218 9.36 -0.44 -10.98
C VAL A 218 9.93 0.83 -11.57
N PHE A 219 9.30 1.28 -12.65
CA PHE A 219 9.55 2.58 -13.27
C PHE A 219 8.41 3.54 -12.96
N CYS A 220 8.68 4.57 -12.19
CA CYS A 220 7.75 5.65 -11.92
C CYS A 220 8.01 6.79 -12.89
N THR A 221 6.99 7.15 -13.66
CA THR A 221 7.07 8.19 -14.69
C THR A 221 5.74 8.91 -14.86
N ASP A 222 5.74 10.01 -15.58
CA ASP A 222 4.49 10.70 -15.95
C ASP A 222 3.70 9.89 -16.98
N ARG A 223 2.38 9.87 -16.83
CA ARG A 223 1.45 9.20 -17.77
C ARG A 223 1.62 9.69 -19.21
N ASP A 224 1.94 10.97 -19.40
CA ASP A 224 2.09 11.54 -20.73
C ASP A 224 3.40 11.10 -21.40
N GLU A 225 4.45 10.80 -20.65
CA GLU A 225 5.67 10.17 -21.22
C GLU A 225 5.34 8.80 -21.82
N VAL A 226 4.54 8.00 -21.12
CA VAL A 226 4.12 6.69 -21.65
C VAL A 226 3.20 6.83 -22.86
N LYS A 227 2.34 7.84 -22.92
CA LYS A 227 1.47 8.09 -24.09
C LYS A 227 2.26 8.54 -25.34
N LYS A 228 3.33 9.32 -25.15
CA LYS A 228 4.20 9.80 -26.25
C LYS A 228 5.00 8.71 -26.91
N ARG A 229 5.16 7.53 -26.29
CA ARG A 229 5.95 6.42 -26.83
C ARG A 229 5.43 5.99 -28.21
N ARG A 230 6.37 5.62 -29.09
CA ARG A 230 6.08 5.08 -30.43
C ARG A 230 6.38 3.57 -30.55
N THR A 231 6.77 2.95 -29.43
CA THR A 231 7.15 1.54 -29.31
C THR A 231 6.16 0.79 -28.43
N THR A 232 6.28 -0.52 -28.37
CA THR A 232 5.53 -1.31 -27.38
C THR A 232 5.94 -0.92 -25.95
N LEU A 233 5.07 -1.18 -24.98
CA LEU A 233 5.38 -0.88 -23.58
C LEU A 233 6.65 -1.60 -23.09
N ARG A 234 6.87 -2.83 -23.59
CA ARG A 234 8.07 -3.63 -23.31
C ARG A 234 9.33 -2.96 -23.85
N GLU A 235 9.32 -2.61 -25.12
CA GLU A 235 10.47 -1.93 -25.75
C GLU A 235 10.79 -0.62 -25.05
N PHE A 236 9.75 0.15 -24.72
CA PHE A 236 9.91 1.38 -23.95
C PHE A 236 10.61 1.14 -22.61
N LEU A 237 10.12 0.20 -21.79
CA LEU A 237 10.74 -0.12 -20.49
C LEU A 237 12.18 -0.61 -20.64
N ILE A 238 12.47 -1.48 -21.62
CA ILE A 238 13.83 -1.96 -21.87
C ILE A 238 14.74 -0.80 -22.30
N GLN A 239 14.26 0.13 -23.12
CA GLN A 239 15.04 1.30 -23.54
C GLN A 239 15.33 2.22 -22.36
N GLU A 240 14.34 2.52 -21.52
CA GLU A 240 14.53 3.36 -20.34
C GLU A 240 15.48 2.68 -19.32
N MET A 241 15.34 1.37 -19.07
CA MET A 241 16.22 0.66 -18.15
C MET A 241 17.68 0.59 -18.64
N ARG A 242 17.90 0.45 -19.95
CA ARG A 242 19.26 0.48 -20.54
C ARG A 242 19.99 1.81 -20.33
N ARG A 243 19.27 2.89 -20.05
CA ARG A 243 19.86 4.21 -19.76
C ARG A 243 20.32 4.32 -18.30
N THR A 244 19.94 3.39 -17.46
CA THR A 244 20.32 3.39 -16.05
C THR A 244 21.72 2.81 -15.85
N HIS A 245 22.45 3.33 -14.86
CA HIS A 245 23.78 2.86 -14.49
C HIS A 245 23.72 1.69 -13.53
N LEU A 246 22.75 1.69 -12.60
CA LEU A 246 22.61 0.65 -11.59
C LEU A 246 21.81 -0.55 -12.09
N LEU A 247 20.70 -0.30 -12.82
CA LEU A 247 19.76 -1.36 -13.22
C LEU A 247 20.05 -1.90 -14.62
N GLY A 248 20.66 -1.10 -15.52
CA GLY A 248 21.01 -1.55 -16.87
C GLY A 248 21.84 -2.83 -16.89
N PRO A 249 22.86 -2.99 -16.03
CA PRO A 249 23.63 -4.22 -15.92
C PRO A 249 22.78 -5.45 -15.49
N LEU A 250 21.70 -5.27 -14.73
CA LEU A 250 20.79 -6.34 -14.33
C LEU A 250 19.98 -6.90 -15.50
N LEU A 251 19.82 -6.13 -16.57
CA LEU A 251 19.13 -6.57 -17.78
C LEU A 251 19.86 -7.64 -18.59
N SER A 252 21.18 -7.69 -18.53
CA SER A 252 21.98 -8.62 -19.33
C SER A 252 21.71 -10.09 -19.02
N SER A 253 21.12 -10.37 -17.86
CA SER A 253 20.68 -11.71 -17.40
C SER A 253 19.17 -11.94 -17.58
N ALA A 254 18.38 -10.93 -17.93
CA ALA A 254 16.92 -10.96 -17.83
C ALA A 254 16.20 -11.12 -19.18
N ALA A 255 16.62 -12.07 -20.01
CA ALA A 255 15.92 -12.39 -21.27
C ALA A 255 14.65 -13.25 -21.02
N GLY A 256 13.67 -12.71 -20.33
CA GLY A 256 12.41 -13.38 -20.04
C GLY A 256 11.16 -12.65 -20.53
N ASN A 257 10.11 -13.43 -20.86
CA ASN A 257 8.77 -12.94 -21.23
C ASN A 257 7.97 -12.41 -20.00
N SER A 258 8.60 -11.70 -19.07
CA SER A 258 7.96 -11.21 -17.87
C SER A 258 6.79 -10.29 -18.19
N ARG A 259 5.68 -10.48 -17.50
CA ARG A 259 4.48 -9.65 -17.61
C ARG A 259 4.81 -8.22 -17.17
N ILE A 260 4.34 -7.24 -17.93
CA ILE A 260 4.39 -5.84 -17.54
C ILE A 260 3.00 -5.46 -17.04
N SER A 261 2.95 -4.86 -15.86
CA SER A 261 1.75 -4.27 -15.30
C SER A 261 1.96 -2.78 -15.03
N GLY A 262 0.87 -2.00 -15.04
CA GLY A 262 0.91 -0.56 -14.80
C GLY A 262 -0.18 -0.13 -13.84
N ARG A 263 0.14 0.82 -12.96
CA ARG A 263 -0.81 1.38 -11.98
C ARG A 263 -0.64 2.88 -11.83
N THR A 264 -1.70 3.56 -11.44
CA THR A 264 -1.58 4.93 -10.94
C THR A 264 -0.75 4.92 -9.66
N ALA A 265 0.25 5.78 -9.60
CA ALA A 265 1.20 5.87 -8.50
C ALA A 265 1.25 7.28 -7.88
N GLY A 266 0.68 8.27 -8.57
CA GLY A 266 0.75 9.66 -8.15
C GLY A 266 0.20 9.91 -6.74
N ALA A 267 0.76 10.90 -6.06
CA ALA A 267 0.21 11.35 -4.79
C ALA A 267 -1.25 11.77 -4.96
N ARG A 268 -2.09 11.33 -4.02
CA ARG A 268 -3.50 11.72 -3.96
C ARG A 268 -3.71 12.59 -2.73
N GLY A 269 -4.22 13.79 -2.95
CA GLY A 269 -4.44 14.76 -1.90
C GLY A 269 -5.47 14.31 -0.85
N PHE A 270 -5.58 15.11 0.18
CA PHE A 270 -6.54 14.91 1.26
C PHE A 270 -7.86 15.64 0.93
N GLY A 271 -8.96 14.91 0.84
CA GLY A 271 -10.29 15.45 0.56
C GLY A 271 -11.31 15.28 1.71
N GLY A 272 -10.82 14.82 2.87
CA GLY A 272 -11.61 14.38 4.01
C GLY A 272 -11.51 12.86 4.18
N ALA A 273 -11.36 12.41 5.42
CA ALA A 273 -11.18 11.00 5.76
C ALA A 273 -12.24 10.48 6.73
N ALA A 274 -13.21 11.29 7.11
CA ALA A 274 -14.27 10.91 8.02
C ALA A 274 -15.58 11.63 7.72
N GLY A 275 -16.68 11.04 8.17
CA GLY A 275 -18.01 11.61 8.03
C GLY A 275 -19.02 10.91 8.93
N ASP A 276 -20.31 11.14 8.69
CA ASP A 276 -21.36 10.56 9.52
C ASP A 276 -21.37 9.03 9.45
N GLY A 277 -20.81 8.40 10.51
CA GLY A 277 -20.71 6.94 10.68
C GLY A 277 -19.74 6.25 9.73
N TRP A 278 -18.75 6.94 9.19
CA TRP A 278 -17.69 6.33 8.39
C TRP A 278 -16.35 7.02 8.56
N ILE A 279 -15.28 6.27 8.32
CA ILE A 279 -13.94 6.79 8.12
C ILE A 279 -13.23 6.05 6.99
N ALA A 280 -12.28 6.72 6.35
CA ALA A 280 -11.37 6.11 5.38
C ALA A 280 -9.98 5.89 6.03
N VAL A 281 -9.29 4.80 5.67
CA VAL A 281 -7.94 4.48 6.14
C VAL A 281 -7.03 4.08 4.98
N GLY A 282 -5.72 4.23 5.14
CA GLY A 282 -4.73 3.97 4.10
C GLY A 282 -4.88 4.91 2.91
N ASP A 283 -4.58 4.43 1.71
CA ASP A 283 -4.68 5.21 0.47
C ASP A 283 -6.09 5.73 0.19
N ALA A 284 -7.11 5.16 0.82
CA ALA A 284 -8.48 5.67 0.74
C ALA A 284 -8.63 7.01 1.46
N ALA A 285 -7.88 7.24 2.53
CA ALA A 285 -7.83 8.50 3.25
C ALA A 285 -6.89 9.50 2.56
N CYS A 286 -5.66 9.06 2.27
CA CYS A 286 -4.64 9.85 1.59
C CYS A 286 -3.56 8.93 1.04
N ALA A 287 -3.26 9.03 -0.25
CA ALA A 287 -2.22 8.22 -0.87
C ALA A 287 -0.93 9.04 -1.02
N PRO A 288 0.19 8.61 -0.41
CA PRO A 288 1.47 9.31 -0.52
C PRO A 288 2.08 9.15 -1.91
N ASP A 289 3.02 10.04 -2.22
CA ASP A 289 3.93 9.84 -3.35
C ASP A 289 4.82 8.61 -3.10
N PRO A 290 4.97 7.70 -4.06
CA PRO A 290 5.74 6.48 -3.88
C PRO A 290 7.21 6.73 -3.53
N LEU A 291 7.78 7.85 -3.95
CA LEU A 291 9.16 8.24 -3.63
C LEU A 291 9.38 8.49 -2.13
N SER A 292 8.32 8.80 -1.39
CA SER A 292 8.42 8.93 0.06
C SER A 292 8.73 7.60 0.77
N GLY A 293 8.47 6.45 0.15
CA GLY A 293 8.62 5.12 0.75
C GLY A 293 7.69 4.85 1.95
N MET A 294 6.70 5.72 2.20
CA MET A 294 5.88 5.70 3.42
C MET A 294 4.51 5.01 3.26
N GLY A 295 4.20 4.42 2.10
CA GLY A 295 2.85 3.90 1.81
C GLY A 295 2.33 2.89 2.85
N ILE A 296 3.10 1.85 3.15
CA ILE A 296 2.71 0.81 4.14
C ILE A 296 2.68 1.39 5.57
N GLU A 297 3.64 2.24 5.92
CA GLU A 297 3.69 2.88 7.22
C GLU A 297 2.45 3.73 7.49
N LEU A 298 2.10 4.62 6.57
CA LEU A 298 0.91 5.47 6.68
C LEU A 298 -0.39 4.65 6.64
N ALA A 299 -0.41 3.53 5.90
CA ALA A 299 -1.54 2.61 5.91
C ALA A 299 -1.77 2.01 7.29
N ILE A 300 -0.72 1.55 7.97
CA ILE A 300 -0.81 0.98 9.33
C ILE A 300 -1.14 2.07 10.35
N GLN A 301 -0.50 3.24 10.24
CA GLN A 301 -0.72 4.35 11.17
C GLN A 301 -2.17 4.84 11.10
N SER A 302 -2.68 5.12 9.90
CA SER A 302 -4.06 5.55 9.72
C SER A 302 -5.08 4.50 10.16
N ALA A 303 -4.78 3.22 9.94
CA ALA A 303 -5.62 2.11 10.38
C ALA A 303 -5.78 2.06 11.90
N ARG A 304 -4.67 2.22 12.64
CA ARG A 304 -4.69 2.25 14.11
C ARG A 304 -5.45 3.47 14.64
N LEU A 305 -5.04 4.65 14.20
CA LEU A 305 -5.68 5.91 14.61
C LEU A 305 -7.18 5.92 14.30
N GLY A 306 -7.56 5.42 13.13
CA GLY A 306 -8.95 5.33 12.74
C GLY A 306 -9.74 4.33 13.58
N ALA A 307 -9.15 3.17 13.90
CA ALA A 307 -9.77 2.20 14.79
C ALA A 307 -9.97 2.77 16.20
N ASP A 308 -8.95 3.42 16.77
CA ASP A 308 -9.01 4.05 18.09
C ASP A 308 -10.10 5.13 18.13
N ALA A 309 -10.17 6.00 17.09
CA ALA A 309 -11.21 7.03 16.99
C ALA A 309 -12.63 6.42 16.98
N VAL A 310 -12.84 5.33 16.24
CA VAL A 310 -14.14 4.64 16.19
C VAL A 310 -14.47 3.98 17.53
N LEU A 311 -13.51 3.33 18.19
CA LEU A 311 -13.70 2.73 19.52
C LEU A 311 -14.13 3.79 20.54
N GLU A 312 -13.43 4.93 20.59
CA GLU A 312 -13.78 6.02 21.50
C GLU A 312 -15.18 6.60 21.23
N VAL A 313 -15.58 6.69 19.96
CA VAL A 313 -16.95 7.12 19.59
C VAL A 313 -17.98 6.08 20.04
N MET A 314 -17.69 4.80 19.93
CA MET A 314 -18.58 3.73 20.41
C MET A 314 -18.71 3.72 21.92
N GLU A 315 -17.70 4.18 22.64
CA GLU A 315 -17.70 4.40 24.09
C GLU A 315 -18.42 5.68 24.52
N GLY A 316 -18.97 6.45 23.56
CA GLY A 316 -19.77 7.66 23.84
C GLY A 316 -19.00 8.97 23.73
N ARG A 317 -17.77 8.99 23.22
CA ARG A 317 -17.06 10.23 22.90
C ARG A 317 -17.70 10.90 21.68
N SER A 318 -17.54 12.22 21.58
CA SER A 318 -18.07 12.99 20.46
C SER A 318 -17.41 12.59 19.13
N ALA A 319 -18.20 12.09 18.17
CA ALA A 319 -17.72 11.73 16.84
C ALA A 319 -17.10 12.90 16.11
N SER A 320 -17.68 14.10 16.19
CA SER A 320 -17.14 15.29 15.53
C SER A 320 -15.74 15.67 16.04
N VAL A 321 -15.48 15.49 17.34
CA VAL A 321 -14.16 15.76 17.91
C VAL A 321 -13.17 14.68 17.50
N LYS A 322 -13.50 13.39 17.68
CA LYS A 322 -12.58 12.29 17.39
C LYS A 322 -12.23 12.16 15.92
N PHE A 323 -13.20 12.38 15.06
CA PHE A 323 -12.94 12.36 13.62
C PHE A 323 -12.15 13.57 13.13
N ALA A 324 -12.33 14.75 13.73
CA ALA A 324 -11.48 15.92 13.45
C ALA A 324 -10.02 15.68 13.90
N GLU A 325 -9.80 15.10 15.09
CA GLU A 325 -8.48 14.70 15.57
C GLU A 325 -7.83 13.69 14.62
N TYR A 326 -8.58 12.68 14.19
CA TYR A 326 -8.13 11.69 13.21
C TYR A 326 -7.71 12.36 11.89
N GLU A 327 -8.56 13.21 11.32
CA GLU A 327 -8.26 13.93 10.08
C GLU A 327 -7.03 14.82 10.17
N ASP A 328 -6.80 15.45 11.32
CA ASP A 328 -5.59 16.23 11.55
C ASP A 328 -4.32 15.37 11.50
N GLU A 329 -4.34 14.19 12.09
CA GLU A 329 -3.22 13.24 12.01
C GLU A 329 -2.98 12.73 10.59
N ILE A 330 -4.04 12.43 9.82
CA ILE A 330 -3.91 12.07 8.39
C ILE A 330 -3.26 13.20 7.61
N ARG A 331 -3.69 14.45 7.84
CA ARG A 331 -3.12 15.65 7.18
C ARG A 331 -1.64 15.85 7.52
N LYS A 332 -1.25 15.62 8.78
CA LYS A 332 0.16 15.66 9.20
C LYS A 332 1.00 14.58 8.52
N GLY A 333 0.47 13.36 8.42
CA GLY A 333 1.10 12.25 7.69
C GLY A 333 1.31 12.57 6.22
N ALA A 334 0.27 13.08 5.55
CA ALA A 334 0.32 13.52 4.16
C ALA A 334 1.38 14.62 3.94
N SER A 335 1.43 15.61 4.84
CA SER A 335 2.42 16.71 4.78
C SER A 335 3.85 16.17 4.91
N ARG A 336 4.12 15.28 5.86
CA ARG A 336 5.45 14.65 6.02
C ARG A 336 5.88 13.90 4.77
N SER A 337 4.99 13.08 4.23
CA SER A 337 5.25 12.34 2.99
C SER A 337 5.54 13.27 1.81
N GLY A 338 4.72 14.32 1.65
CA GLY A 338 4.92 15.34 0.60
C GLY A 338 6.26 16.08 0.74
N GLN A 339 6.66 16.43 1.96
CA GLN A 339 7.97 17.06 2.23
C GLN A 339 9.13 16.13 1.88
N THR A 340 9.04 14.84 2.23
CA THR A 340 10.05 13.83 1.89
C THR A 340 10.18 13.69 0.37
N ALA A 341 9.06 13.54 -0.33
CA ALA A 341 9.07 13.45 -1.80
C ALA A 341 9.65 14.72 -2.44
N ALA A 342 9.20 15.91 -2.01
CA ALA A 342 9.70 17.18 -2.51
C ALA A 342 11.21 17.36 -2.28
N TYR A 343 11.74 16.93 -1.14
CA TYR A 343 13.16 16.95 -0.86
C TYR A 343 13.95 16.11 -1.88
N HIS A 344 13.47 14.92 -2.20
CA HIS A 344 14.13 14.05 -3.18
C HIS A 344 14.01 14.61 -4.60
N TYR A 345 12.82 15.04 -5.04
CA TYR A 345 12.65 15.66 -6.36
C TYR A 345 13.46 16.96 -6.53
N GLY A 346 13.62 17.74 -5.47
CA GLY A 346 14.42 18.98 -5.50
C GLY A 346 15.93 18.76 -5.65
N ARG A 347 16.41 17.50 -5.64
CA ARG A 347 17.82 17.14 -5.83
C ARG A 347 18.12 16.63 -7.24
N LEU A 348 17.13 16.51 -8.11
CA LEU A 348 17.25 16.21 -9.53
C LEU A 348 17.48 17.47 -10.31
#